data_87538e0fab26948cb292e725aeaf9e8d
#
_entry.id   87538e0fab26948cb292e725aeaf9e8d
#
_cell.length_a   1.000
_cell.length_b   1.000
_cell.length_c   1.000
_cell.angle_alpha   90.00
_cell.angle_beta   90.00
_cell.angle_gamma   90.00
#
_symmetry.space_group_name_H-M   'P 1'
#
loop_
_entity.id
_entity.type
_entity.pdbx_description
1 polymer ?
#
loop_
_entity_poly.entity_id
_entity_poly.type
_entity_poly.pdbx_seq_one_letter_code
_entity_poly.pdbx_strand_id
1 'polypeptide(L)'
;MLAKTKTTLALSLLLAFALVLGACRPTPAPTAAPAAPAQPAQPAQPAQPAAPVELKLRIGVTPVPHAEIVNFVKDNLAAKYGLTIEVVEFTDYVLPNVALDDGTIDLNFFQHLPYLEDYNKEHGTSLLAIAPVHIEPLGIYSNELKSLDQVPEGAQVAIPNDATNGGRALELLEYAGLLKLKEGSDFTATVADIVENPKNLRIIELEAAQLPRSLEDTDLAVINGNYALEADLVPATDALALESVENNPYANVLVVKSGRENEPVIQLFKQLLNSQEVIDFIEEKYQGSVIPAFRPTTVTPI
;
A
#
# COMPACT_ATOMS: atom_id res chain seq x y z
N MET A 1 -39.16 -44.03 -5.43
CA MET A 1 -40.10 -44.11 -6.58
C MET A 1 -39.69 -43.10 -7.62
N LEU A 2 -39.52 -43.62 -8.85
CA LEU A 2 -39.38 -43.02 -10.17
C LEU A 2 -38.29 -41.92 -10.32
N ALA A 3 -37.22 -42.11 -11.00
CA ALA A 3 -36.89 -42.70 -12.32
C ALA A 3 -36.85 -41.65 -13.46
N LYS A 4 -35.60 -41.46 -14.00
CA LYS A 4 -35.17 -41.37 -15.41
C LYS A 4 -35.78 -40.26 -16.28
N THR A 5 -34.97 -39.53 -17.03
CA THR A 5 -34.53 -39.97 -18.35
C THR A 5 -33.35 -39.12 -18.89
N LYS A 6 -32.39 -39.82 -19.51
CA LYS A 6 -31.30 -39.34 -20.35
C LYS A 6 -31.85 -39.09 -21.77
N THR A 7 -31.34 -38.12 -22.50
CA THR A 7 -31.43 -38.14 -23.97
C THR A 7 -30.13 -37.62 -24.55
N THR A 8 -29.37 -38.57 -25.15
CA THR A 8 -28.23 -38.39 -26.04
C THR A 8 -28.78 -38.13 -27.45
N LEU A 9 -28.22 -37.18 -28.19
CA LEU A 9 -28.39 -37.09 -29.64
C LEU A 9 -27.00 -36.94 -30.29
N ALA A 10 -26.57 -37.99 -30.97
CA ALA A 10 -25.47 -38.03 -31.90
C ALA A 10 -25.99 -37.69 -33.31
N LEU A 11 -25.27 -36.85 -34.05
CA LEU A 11 -25.53 -36.70 -35.49
C LEU A 11 -24.19 -36.71 -36.25
N SER A 12 -24.08 -37.71 -37.10
CA SER A 12 -22.99 -38.05 -37.97
C SER A 12 -22.83 -37.07 -39.13
N LEU A 13 -21.62 -36.71 -39.50
CA LEU A 13 -21.29 -35.95 -40.72
C LEU A 13 -20.55 -36.84 -41.70
N LEU A 14 -21.16 -37.02 -42.88
CA LEU A 14 -20.64 -37.76 -44.04
C LEU A 14 -19.56 -36.98 -44.79
N LEU A 15 -18.48 -37.69 -45.08
CA LEU A 15 -17.32 -37.25 -45.86
C LEU A 15 -17.63 -37.48 -47.35
N ALA A 16 -17.58 -36.46 -48.18
CA ALA A 16 -17.61 -36.60 -49.64
C ALA A 16 -16.23 -36.21 -50.21
N PHE A 17 -15.54 -37.23 -50.71
CA PHE A 17 -14.24 -37.11 -51.38
C PHE A 17 -14.48 -37.05 -52.90
N ALA A 18 -14.16 -35.95 -53.55
CA ALA A 18 -14.18 -35.85 -55.03
C ALA A 18 -12.74 -35.68 -55.52
N LEU A 19 -12.23 -36.76 -56.13
CA LEU A 19 -11.02 -36.77 -56.94
C LEU A 19 -11.30 -36.13 -58.32
N VAL A 20 -10.56 -35.06 -58.63
CA VAL A 20 -10.47 -34.54 -60.02
C VAL A 20 -9.01 -34.69 -60.51
N LEU A 21 -8.82 -35.64 -61.40
CA LEU A 21 -7.61 -35.78 -62.21
C LEU A 21 -7.67 -34.79 -63.38
N GLY A 22 -6.86 -33.75 -63.35
CA GLY A 22 -6.72 -32.76 -64.40
C GLY A 22 -5.29 -32.74 -65.00
N ALA A 23 -5.17 -33.06 -66.28
CA ALA A 23 -3.95 -33.24 -67.06
C ALA A 23 -3.04 -31.99 -67.11
N CYS A 24 -1.75 -32.19 -66.96
CA CYS A 24 -0.71 -31.19 -67.21
C CYS A 24 -0.69 -30.73 -68.66
N ARG A 25 -0.93 -29.46 -68.93
CA ARG A 25 -0.50 -28.76 -70.16
C ARG A 25 0.59 -27.77 -69.79
N PRO A 26 1.72 -27.68 -70.53
CA PRO A 26 2.75 -26.67 -70.33
C PRO A 26 2.23 -25.29 -70.77
N THR A 27 2.22 -24.32 -69.82
CA THR A 27 1.94 -22.92 -70.11
C THR A 27 3.18 -22.23 -70.63
N PRO A 28 3.09 -21.43 -71.72
CA PRO A 28 4.24 -20.65 -72.18
C PRO A 28 4.60 -19.55 -71.19
N ALA A 29 5.91 -19.30 -71.07
CA ALA A 29 6.43 -18.26 -70.15
C ALA A 29 5.88 -16.89 -70.52
N PRO A 30 5.49 -16.09 -69.53
CA PRO A 30 5.06 -14.72 -69.78
C PRO A 30 6.25 -13.85 -70.20
N THR A 31 6.10 -13.16 -71.30
CA THR A 31 6.99 -12.11 -71.78
C THR A 31 7.02 -10.97 -70.77
N ALA A 32 8.22 -10.57 -70.32
CA ALA A 32 8.42 -9.48 -69.39
C ALA A 32 7.82 -8.16 -69.96
N ALA A 33 6.89 -7.59 -69.25
CA ALA A 33 6.40 -6.27 -69.55
C ALA A 33 7.47 -5.18 -69.19
N PRO A 34 7.55 -4.08 -69.95
CA PRO A 34 8.52 -3.04 -69.64
C PRO A 34 8.28 -2.46 -68.22
N ALA A 35 9.39 -2.31 -67.47
CA ALA A 35 9.36 -1.69 -66.15
C ALA A 35 8.81 -0.27 -66.25
N ALA A 36 7.78 0.02 -65.46
CA ALA A 36 7.26 1.36 -65.28
C ALA A 36 8.34 2.25 -64.66
N PRO A 37 8.43 3.54 -65.03
CA PRO A 37 9.42 4.46 -64.45
C PRO A 37 9.22 4.58 -62.95
N ALA A 38 10.31 4.45 -62.19
CA ALA A 38 10.32 4.63 -60.72
C ALA A 38 9.80 6.04 -60.39
N GLN A 39 8.74 6.07 -59.59
CA GLN A 39 8.29 7.34 -59.00
C GLN A 39 9.39 7.91 -58.11
N PRO A 40 9.67 9.23 -58.18
CA PRO A 40 10.61 9.87 -57.28
C PRO A 40 10.17 9.63 -55.83
N ALA A 41 11.11 9.17 -54.97
CA ALA A 41 10.86 9.01 -53.54
C ALA A 41 10.40 10.35 -52.95
N GLN A 42 9.22 10.35 -52.36
CA GLN A 42 8.74 11.52 -51.62
C GLN A 42 9.73 11.80 -50.50
N PRO A 43 10.15 13.08 -50.27
CA PRO A 43 10.99 13.40 -49.14
C PRO A 43 10.31 12.95 -47.87
N ALA A 44 11.06 12.23 -47.01
CA ALA A 44 10.58 11.82 -45.68
C ALA A 44 10.13 13.08 -44.94
N GLN A 45 8.87 13.14 -44.55
CA GLN A 45 8.34 14.21 -43.69
C GLN A 45 9.14 14.19 -42.38
N PRO A 46 9.66 15.34 -41.90
CA PRO A 46 10.33 15.38 -40.59
C PRO A 46 9.39 14.77 -39.55
N ALA A 47 9.92 13.85 -38.77
CA ALA A 47 9.17 13.26 -37.66
C ALA A 47 8.70 14.40 -36.74
N GLN A 48 7.38 14.54 -36.60
CA GLN A 48 6.79 15.48 -35.69
C GLN A 48 7.32 15.15 -34.28
N PRO A 49 7.81 16.12 -33.49
CA PRO A 49 8.21 15.84 -32.10
C PRO A 49 7.08 15.11 -31.41
N ALA A 50 7.39 13.96 -30.79
CA ALA A 50 6.42 13.26 -29.97
C ALA A 50 5.89 14.25 -28.94
N ALA A 51 4.56 14.33 -28.77
CA ALA A 51 3.97 15.12 -27.69
C ALA A 51 4.60 14.67 -26.35
N PRO A 52 4.87 15.59 -25.42
CA PRO A 52 5.41 15.22 -24.12
C PRO A 52 4.52 14.13 -23.51
N VAL A 53 5.12 13.02 -23.12
CA VAL A 53 4.38 11.96 -22.39
C VAL A 53 3.99 12.56 -21.05
N GLU A 54 2.71 12.77 -20.84
CA GLU A 54 2.20 13.25 -19.55
C GLU A 54 2.38 12.14 -18.53
N LEU A 55 3.27 12.38 -17.55
CA LEU A 55 3.51 11.46 -16.45
C LEU A 55 2.42 11.67 -15.42
N LYS A 56 1.57 10.65 -15.20
CA LYS A 56 0.48 10.72 -14.22
C LYS A 56 0.51 9.50 -13.30
N LEU A 57 0.29 9.74 -11.99
CA LEU A 57 0.13 8.69 -10.96
C LEU A 57 -1.08 9.00 -10.09
N ARG A 58 -1.83 7.95 -9.74
CA ARG A 58 -2.86 7.95 -8.71
C ARG A 58 -2.32 7.22 -7.48
N ILE A 59 -2.31 7.90 -6.34
CA ILE A 59 -1.68 7.40 -5.12
C ILE A 59 -2.71 7.34 -4.02
N GLY A 60 -2.96 6.12 -3.48
CA GLY A 60 -3.83 5.88 -2.34
C GLY A 60 -3.09 6.13 -1.02
N VAL A 61 -3.69 6.91 -0.14
CA VAL A 61 -3.09 7.35 1.12
C VAL A 61 -4.14 7.46 2.22
N THR A 62 -3.72 7.46 3.50
CA THR A 62 -4.55 7.98 4.60
C THR A 62 -4.34 9.48 4.75
N PRO A 63 -5.29 10.25 5.38
CA PRO A 63 -5.24 11.71 5.38
C PRO A 63 -3.97 12.27 6.00
N VAL A 64 -3.62 11.88 7.22
CA VAL A 64 -2.45 12.38 7.99
C VAL A 64 -1.61 11.19 8.43
N PRO A 65 -0.29 11.23 8.30
CA PRO A 65 0.54 12.23 7.65
C PRO A 65 0.69 11.99 6.14
N HIS A 66 0.16 10.88 5.61
CA HIS A 66 0.48 10.33 4.29
C HIS A 66 0.03 11.26 3.15
N ALA A 67 -1.25 11.69 3.13
CA ALA A 67 -1.72 12.63 2.11
C ALA A 67 -0.98 13.97 2.18
N GLU A 68 -0.64 14.43 3.38
CA GLU A 68 0.10 15.68 3.55
C GLU A 68 1.50 15.61 2.96
N ILE A 69 2.22 14.50 3.18
CA ILE A 69 3.55 14.25 2.60
C ILE A 69 3.47 14.15 1.07
N VAL A 70 2.49 13.40 0.53
CA VAL A 70 2.30 13.27 -0.92
C VAL A 70 1.88 14.60 -1.54
N ASN A 71 1.02 15.39 -0.90
CA ASN A 71 0.64 16.72 -1.35
C ASN A 71 1.84 17.68 -1.34
N PHE A 72 2.72 17.61 -0.33
CA PHE A 72 3.96 18.37 -0.35
C PHE A 72 4.81 18.06 -1.60
N VAL A 73 5.00 16.79 -1.94
CA VAL A 73 5.71 16.36 -3.16
C VAL A 73 5.01 16.88 -4.41
N LYS A 74 3.69 16.72 -4.50
CA LYS A 74 2.85 17.16 -5.62
C LYS A 74 2.99 18.67 -5.86
N ASP A 75 2.86 19.47 -4.81
CA ASP A 75 2.75 20.91 -4.92
C ASP A 75 4.12 21.60 -5.08
N ASN A 76 5.20 21.01 -4.53
CA ASN A 76 6.52 21.64 -4.49
C ASN A 76 7.56 21.02 -5.44
N LEU A 77 7.43 19.71 -5.75
CA LEU A 77 8.48 18.97 -6.45
C LEU A 77 8.04 18.45 -7.82
N ALA A 78 6.85 17.84 -7.92
CA ALA A 78 6.40 17.06 -9.06
C ALA A 78 6.40 17.84 -10.39
N ALA A 79 5.97 19.10 -10.37
CA ALA A 79 5.86 19.95 -11.57
C ALA A 79 7.21 20.18 -12.27
N LYS A 80 8.33 20.18 -11.54
CA LYS A 80 9.69 20.33 -12.09
C LYS A 80 10.08 19.18 -13.03
N TYR A 81 9.39 18.05 -12.88
CA TYR A 81 9.65 16.82 -13.64
C TYR A 81 8.48 16.43 -14.56
N GLY A 82 7.50 17.33 -14.75
CA GLY A 82 6.32 17.05 -15.58
C GLY A 82 5.41 15.95 -15.02
N LEU A 83 5.49 15.65 -13.71
CA LEU A 83 4.68 14.64 -13.04
C LEU A 83 3.40 15.26 -12.48
N THR A 84 2.26 14.67 -12.85
CA THR A 84 0.94 14.96 -12.27
C THR A 84 0.57 13.89 -11.26
N ILE A 85 0.21 14.28 -10.05
CA ILE A 85 -0.17 13.37 -8.96
C ILE A 85 -1.64 13.61 -8.62
N GLU A 86 -2.42 12.53 -8.64
CA GLU A 86 -3.77 12.47 -8.11
C GLU A 86 -3.73 11.72 -6.78
N VAL A 87 -4.09 12.39 -5.69
CA VAL A 87 -4.14 11.82 -4.34
C VAL A 87 -5.55 11.28 -4.10
N VAL A 88 -5.63 10.01 -3.70
CA VAL A 88 -6.88 9.31 -3.36
C VAL A 88 -6.83 8.94 -1.89
N GLU A 89 -7.66 9.60 -1.06
CA GLU A 89 -7.67 9.38 0.37
C GLU A 89 -8.61 8.24 0.77
N PHE A 90 -8.14 7.44 1.72
CA PHE A 90 -8.87 6.33 2.35
C PHE A 90 -8.84 6.51 3.87
N THR A 91 -9.92 6.13 4.53
CA THR A 91 -10.07 6.28 6.00
C THR A 91 -9.94 4.95 6.75
N ASP A 92 -9.53 3.88 6.06
CA ASP A 92 -9.30 2.55 6.61
C ASP A 92 -8.02 1.93 6.02
N TYR A 93 -7.59 0.77 6.56
CA TYR A 93 -6.37 0.09 6.12
C TYR A 93 -6.59 -1.04 5.10
N VAL A 94 -7.84 -1.37 4.75
CA VAL A 94 -8.17 -2.47 3.83
C VAL A 94 -8.27 -1.97 2.39
N LEU A 95 -9.07 -0.92 2.18
CA LEU A 95 -9.41 -0.43 0.84
C LEU A 95 -8.21 0.06 0.01
N PRO A 96 -7.13 0.66 0.58
CA PRO A 96 -5.98 1.07 -0.23
C PRO A 96 -5.27 -0.11 -0.92
N ASN A 97 -5.19 -1.28 -0.27
CA ASN A 97 -4.58 -2.46 -0.87
C ASN A 97 -5.51 -3.11 -1.91
N VAL A 98 -6.83 -3.11 -1.67
CA VAL A 98 -7.83 -3.54 -2.67
C VAL A 98 -7.72 -2.68 -3.93
N ALA A 99 -7.71 -1.35 -3.79
CA ALA A 99 -7.62 -0.40 -4.90
C ALA A 99 -6.29 -0.51 -5.67
N LEU A 100 -5.19 -0.87 -4.99
CA LEU A 100 -3.91 -1.10 -5.63
C LEU A 100 -3.91 -2.42 -6.41
N ASP A 101 -4.48 -3.48 -5.84
CA ASP A 101 -4.51 -4.78 -6.50
C ASP A 101 -5.44 -4.79 -7.72
N ASP A 102 -6.57 -4.11 -7.68
CA ASP A 102 -7.49 -3.99 -8.82
C ASP A 102 -7.04 -2.95 -9.87
N GLY A 103 -6.01 -2.15 -9.59
CA GLY A 103 -5.44 -1.13 -10.48
C GLY A 103 -6.22 0.18 -10.52
N THR A 104 -7.11 0.42 -9.57
CA THR A 104 -7.81 1.71 -9.41
C THR A 104 -6.83 2.82 -9.04
N ILE A 105 -5.78 2.49 -8.31
CA ILE A 105 -4.63 3.36 -8.01
C ILE A 105 -3.33 2.71 -8.50
N ASP A 106 -2.28 3.51 -8.68
CA ASP A 106 -0.97 3.05 -9.17
C ASP A 106 -0.01 2.66 -8.06
N LEU A 107 -0.13 3.34 -6.91
CA LEU A 107 0.68 3.20 -5.71
C LEU A 107 -0.21 3.37 -4.49
N ASN A 108 0.18 2.79 -3.34
CA ASN A 108 -0.32 3.27 -2.06
C ASN A 108 0.81 3.58 -1.07
N PHE A 109 0.48 4.41 -0.10
CA PHE A 109 1.37 4.83 0.96
C PHE A 109 0.51 5.10 2.20
N PHE A 110 0.44 4.11 3.13
CA PHE A 110 -0.39 4.16 4.34
C PHE A 110 -0.01 3.10 5.38
N GLN A 111 0.83 2.11 5.02
CA GLN A 111 1.06 0.89 5.76
C GLN A 111 2.54 0.62 6.02
N HIS A 112 2.83 -0.09 7.10
CA HIS A 112 4.16 -0.63 7.38
C HIS A 112 4.36 -2.03 6.78
N LEU A 113 5.62 -2.45 6.66
CA LEU A 113 5.99 -3.70 6.00
C LEU A 113 5.32 -4.95 6.61
N PRO A 114 5.29 -5.17 7.93
CA PRO A 114 4.61 -6.34 8.50
C PRO A 114 3.12 -6.41 8.13
N TYR A 115 2.40 -5.29 8.09
CA TYR A 115 1.00 -5.25 7.65
C TYR A 115 0.84 -5.68 6.19
N LEU A 116 1.70 -5.18 5.30
CA LEU A 116 1.69 -5.54 3.88
C LEU A 116 1.95 -7.04 3.67
N GLU A 117 2.92 -7.60 4.40
CA GLU A 117 3.27 -9.02 4.28
C GLU A 117 2.12 -9.92 4.74
N ASP A 118 1.46 -9.57 5.84
CA ASP A 118 0.30 -10.29 6.35
C ASP A 118 -0.90 -10.16 5.40
N TYR A 119 -1.19 -8.94 4.91
CA TYR A 119 -2.22 -8.71 3.90
C TYR A 119 -2.01 -9.56 2.65
N ASN A 120 -0.79 -9.58 2.10
CA ASN A 120 -0.48 -10.40 0.92
C ASN A 120 -0.71 -11.89 1.17
N LYS A 121 -0.33 -12.38 2.34
CA LYS A 121 -0.50 -13.78 2.74
C LYS A 121 -1.98 -14.15 2.87
N GLU A 122 -2.78 -13.30 3.52
CA GLU A 122 -4.20 -13.56 3.75
C GLU A 122 -5.05 -13.47 2.48
N HIS A 123 -4.75 -12.49 1.61
CA HIS A 123 -5.56 -12.21 0.42
C HIS A 123 -4.97 -12.82 -0.86
N GLY A 124 -3.77 -13.43 -0.81
CA GLY A 124 -3.11 -14.01 -1.98
C GLY A 124 -2.68 -12.97 -3.00
N THR A 125 -2.43 -11.74 -2.56
CA THR A 125 -1.98 -10.64 -3.42
C THR A 125 -0.46 -10.63 -3.59
N SER A 126 0.03 -9.81 -4.52
CA SER A 126 1.47 -9.66 -4.81
C SER A 126 1.84 -8.17 -4.83
N LEU A 127 1.54 -7.48 -3.73
CA LEU A 127 1.89 -6.09 -3.54
C LEU A 127 3.33 -6.00 -3.01
N LEU A 128 4.11 -5.04 -3.50
CA LEU A 128 5.54 -4.93 -3.24
C LEU A 128 5.91 -3.58 -2.61
N ALA A 129 6.52 -3.60 -1.44
CA ALA A 129 7.15 -2.43 -0.85
C ALA A 129 8.41 -2.05 -1.65
N ILE A 130 8.52 -0.79 -2.07
CA ILE A 130 9.62 -0.31 -2.91
C ILE A 130 10.50 0.74 -2.23
N ALA A 131 10.03 1.37 -1.17
CA ALA A 131 10.82 2.30 -0.35
C ALA A 131 10.21 2.48 1.03
N PRO A 132 11.02 2.54 2.12
CA PRO A 132 10.58 3.09 3.39
C PRO A 132 10.47 4.62 3.29
N VAL A 133 9.58 5.21 4.08
CA VAL A 133 9.37 6.67 4.10
C VAL A 133 9.48 7.24 5.52
N HIS A 134 8.68 6.76 6.46
CA HIS A 134 8.70 7.27 7.83
C HIS A 134 8.24 6.22 8.84
N ILE A 135 8.51 6.48 10.11
CA ILE A 135 7.98 5.72 11.24
C ILE A 135 6.98 6.61 12.00
N GLU A 136 5.88 6.02 12.40
CA GLU A 136 4.90 6.58 13.32
C GLU A 136 4.90 5.73 14.59
N PRO A 137 5.47 6.21 15.71
CA PRO A 137 5.44 5.47 16.96
C PRO A 137 4.00 5.20 17.40
N LEU A 138 3.71 3.95 17.72
CA LEU A 138 2.45 3.58 18.35
C LEU A 138 2.39 4.14 19.75
N GLY A 139 1.24 4.64 20.21
CA GLY A 139 1.12 5.28 21.52
C GLY A 139 -0.02 4.74 22.36
N ILE A 140 0.15 4.80 23.70
CA ILE A 140 -0.91 4.55 24.70
C ILE A 140 -1.47 5.89 25.12
N TYR A 141 -2.77 6.07 25.01
CA TYR A 141 -3.48 7.33 25.29
C TYR A 141 -4.59 7.14 26.31
N SER A 142 -4.97 8.23 26.99
CA SER A 142 -6.12 8.31 27.87
C SER A 142 -6.66 9.73 27.91
N ASN A 143 -7.97 9.87 27.99
CA ASN A 143 -8.61 11.17 28.25
C ASN A 143 -8.49 11.60 29.72
N GLU A 144 -8.48 10.64 30.64
CA GLU A 144 -8.58 10.90 32.09
C GLU A 144 -7.24 10.75 32.81
N LEU A 145 -6.46 9.73 32.49
CA LEU A 145 -5.21 9.39 33.18
C LEU A 145 -4.06 10.26 32.69
N LYS A 146 -3.13 10.59 33.60
CA LYS A 146 -1.95 11.41 33.32
C LYS A 146 -0.65 10.61 33.40
N SER A 147 -0.72 9.39 33.90
CA SER A 147 0.41 8.43 33.92
C SER A 147 -0.10 7.00 34.00
N LEU A 148 0.74 6.05 33.59
CA LEU A 148 0.41 4.61 33.63
C LEU A 148 0.28 4.07 35.07
N ASP A 149 0.87 4.73 36.07
CA ASP A 149 0.72 4.36 37.48
C ASP A 149 -0.72 4.50 37.99
N GLN A 150 -1.50 5.38 37.35
CA GLN A 150 -2.88 5.65 37.69
C GLN A 150 -3.88 4.65 37.13
N VAL A 151 -3.43 3.73 36.24
CA VAL A 151 -4.30 2.72 35.62
C VAL A 151 -4.96 1.87 36.69
N PRO A 152 -6.31 1.87 36.79
CA PRO A 152 -7.02 1.13 37.81
C PRO A 152 -7.03 -0.38 37.51
N GLU A 153 -7.36 -1.17 38.57
CA GLU A 153 -7.65 -2.59 38.38
C GLU A 153 -8.92 -2.76 37.52
N GLY A 154 -8.89 -3.70 36.57
CA GLY A 154 -9.99 -3.97 35.66
C GLY A 154 -10.18 -2.91 34.56
N ALA A 155 -9.21 -2.02 34.36
CA ALA A 155 -9.25 -1.02 33.31
C ALA A 155 -9.53 -1.61 31.94
N GLN A 156 -10.32 -0.90 31.14
CA GLN A 156 -10.60 -1.24 29.75
C GLN A 156 -9.54 -0.63 28.85
N VAL A 157 -8.92 -1.46 28.00
CA VAL A 157 -7.85 -1.05 27.08
C VAL A 157 -8.25 -1.41 25.66
N ALA A 158 -8.51 -0.43 24.82
CA ALA A 158 -8.78 -0.66 23.41
C ALA A 158 -7.47 -0.80 22.61
N ILE A 159 -7.41 -1.79 21.72
CA ILE A 159 -6.27 -2.05 20.81
C ILE A 159 -6.75 -2.29 19.39
N PRO A 160 -5.88 -2.17 18.36
CA PRO A 160 -6.24 -2.57 16.98
C PRO A 160 -6.61 -4.05 16.90
N ASN A 161 -7.54 -4.39 15.99
CA ASN A 161 -8.01 -5.76 15.79
C ASN A 161 -7.36 -6.49 14.60
N ASP A 162 -6.51 -5.82 13.82
CA ASP A 162 -5.71 -6.52 12.82
C ASP A 162 -4.51 -7.20 13.47
N ALA A 163 -4.08 -8.33 12.90
CA ALA A 163 -3.10 -9.21 13.52
C ALA A 163 -1.80 -8.48 13.89
N THR A 164 -1.29 -7.64 12.98
CA THR A 164 0.03 -7.02 13.16
C THR A 164 0.01 -5.81 14.10
N ASN A 165 -1.00 -4.93 14.01
CA ASN A 165 -1.12 -3.81 14.94
C ASN A 165 -1.66 -4.25 16.31
N GLY A 166 -2.51 -5.29 16.38
CA GLY A 166 -2.95 -5.89 17.62
C GLY A 166 -1.78 -6.47 18.43
N GLY A 167 -0.95 -7.30 17.80
CA GLY A 167 0.27 -7.84 18.42
C GLY A 167 1.24 -6.75 18.84
N ARG A 168 1.51 -5.78 17.97
CA ARG A 168 2.34 -4.59 18.26
C ARG A 168 1.80 -3.79 19.46
N ALA A 169 0.47 -3.66 19.58
CA ALA A 169 -0.14 -2.99 20.73
C ALA A 169 0.07 -3.78 22.03
N LEU A 170 -0.01 -5.09 21.98
CA LEU A 170 0.28 -5.95 23.13
C LEU A 170 1.76 -5.87 23.54
N GLU A 171 2.69 -5.84 22.59
CA GLU A 171 4.11 -5.62 22.86
C GLU A 171 4.36 -4.25 23.53
N LEU A 172 3.67 -3.18 23.09
CA LEU A 172 3.78 -1.86 23.73
C LEU A 172 3.21 -1.87 25.15
N LEU A 173 2.11 -2.57 25.40
CA LEU A 173 1.54 -2.74 26.75
C LEU A 173 2.49 -3.55 27.66
N GLU A 174 3.17 -4.56 27.14
CA GLU A 174 4.22 -5.28 27.87
C GLU A 174 5.42 -4.38 28.17
N TYR A 175 5.94 -3.64 27.18
CA TYR A 175 7.02 -2.69 27.37
C TYR A 175 6.68 -1.64 28.43
N ALA A 176 5.43 -1.20 28.48
CA ALA A 176 4.90 -0.28 29.48
C ALA A 176 4.69 -0.92 30.88
N GLY A 177 4.94 -2.22 31.03
CA GLY A 177 4.82 -2.95 32.30
C GLY A 177 3.37 -3.21 32.74
N LEU A 178 2.40 -3.10 31.83
CA LEU A 178 0.99 -3.30 32.13
C LEU A 178 0.53 -4.75 32.05
N LEU A 179 1.20 -5.57 31.27
CA LEU A 179 0.98 -7.00 31.13
C LEU A 179 2.28 -7.71 30.77
N LYS A 180 2.26 -9.06 30.65
CA LYS A 180 3.37 -9.83 30.14
C LYS A 180 2.88 -10.83 29.13
N LEU A 181 3.59 -10.93 28.01
CA LEU A 181 3.35 -11.89 26.95
C LEU A 181 4.15 -13.19 27.19
N LYS A 182 3.74 -14.23 26.53
CA LYS A 182 4.47 -15.49 26.48
C LYS A 182 5.85 -15.27 25.86
N GLU A 183 6.87 -15.96 26.38
CA GLU A 183 8.22 -15.86 25.85
C GLU A 183 8.30 -16.23 24.36
N GLY A 184 8.93 -15.37 23.57
CA GLY A 184 9.07 -15.51 22.12
C GLY A 184 7.86 -15.03 21.32
N SER A 185 6.91 -14.33 21.94
CA SER A 185 5.87 -13.57 21.23
C SER A 185 6.51 -12.49 20.37
N ASP A 186 5.83 -12.15 19.28
CA ASP A 186 6.21 -11.08 18.34
C ASP A 186 4.97 -10.26 17.96
N PHE A 187 5.07 -9.45 16.92
CA PHE A 187 3.98 -8.64 16.40
C PHE A 187 2.73 -9.42 15.93
N THR A 188 2.75 -10.75 16.01
CA THR A 188 1.59 -11.61 15.77
C THR A 188 0.95 -12.13 17.07
N ALA A 189 1.41 -11.63 18.24
CA ALA A 189 0.83 -11.95 19.53
C ALA A 189 -0.67 -11.64 19.58
N THR A 190 -1.41 -12.47 20.29
CA THR A 190 -2.85 -12.32 20.51
C THR A 190 -3.15 -12.13 22.00
N VAL A 191 -4.37 -11.75 22.34
CA VAL A 191 -4.82 -11.66 23.74
C VAL A 191 -4.64 -12.99 24.49
N ALA A 192 -4.66 -14.13 23.78
CA ALA A 192 -4.44 -15.46 24.38
C ALA A 192 -2.96 -15.68 24.80
N ASP A 193 -2.03 -14.90 24.32
CA ASP A 193 -0.62 -14.99 24.66
C ASP A 193 -0.23 -14.18 25.92
N ILE A 194 -1.20 -13.49 26.55
CA ILE A 194 -0.99 -12.79 27.80
C ILE A 194 -0.85 -13.82 28.94
N VAL A 195 0.32 -13.87 29.58
CA VAL A 195 0.60 -14.81 30.68
C VAL A 195 0.53 -14.14 32.06
N GLU A 196 0.74 -12.82 32.15
CA GLU A 196 0.54 -12.06 33.37
C GLU A 196 -0.28 -10.80 33.06
N ASN A 197 -1.29 -10.54 33.87
CA ASN A 197 -2.16 -9.37 33.78
C ASN A 197 -2.44 -8.86 35.21
N PRO A 198 -1.46 -8.19 35.84
CA PRO A 198 -1.53 -7.89 37.27
C PRO A 198 -2.64 -6.92 37.66
N LYS A 199 -3.11 -6.12 36.70
CA LYS A 199 -4.23 -5.16 36.91
C LYS A 199 -5.56 -5.69 36.37
N ASN A 200 -5.66 -6.94 35.95
CA ASN A 200 -6.86 -7.54 35.35
C ASN A 200 -7.45 -6.69 34.21
N LEU A 201 -6.58 -6.14 33.35
CA LEU A 201 -6.97 -5.32 32.20
C LEU A 201 -7.94 -6.08 31.30
N ARG A 202 -8.94 -5.40 30.79
CA ARG A 202 -9.89 -5.92 29.81
C ARG A 202 -9.51 -5.39 28.43
N ILE A 203 -8.95 -6.24 27.62
CA ILE A 203 -8.54 -5.88 26.26
C ILE A 203 -9.79 -5.91 25.36
N ILE A 204 -9.96 -4.83 24.58
CA ILE A 204 -11.06 -4.64 23.63
C ILE A 204 -10.43 -4.41 22.27
N GLU A 205 -10.65 -5.33 21.33
CA GLU A 205 -10.11 -5.26 19.98
C GLU A 205 -11.09 -4.51 19.06
N LEU A 206 -10.65 -3.42 18.45
CA LEU A 206 -11.42 -2.53 17.58
C LEU A 206 -10.68 -2.25 16.28
N GLU A 207 -11.40 -1.88 15.21
CA GLU A 207 -10.76 -1.32 14.03
C GLU A 207 -9.91 -0.10 14.41
N ALA A 208 -8.70 0.00 13.85
CA ALA A 208 -7.74 1.04 14.20
C ALA A 208 -8.33 2.47 14.08
N ALA A 209 -9.17 2.70 13.06
CA ALA A 209 -9.87 3.98 12.87
C ALA A 209 -10.87 4.34 13.99
N GLN A 210 -11.30 3.37 14.81
CA GLN A 210 -12.26 3.60 15.90
C GLN A 210 -11.57 3.92 17.23
N LEU A 211 -10.27 3.65 17.35
CA LEU A 211 -9.53 3.74 18.61
C LEU A 211 -9.51 5.16 19.23
N PRO A 212 -9.32 6.26 18.48
CA PRO A 212 -9.38 7.59 19.08
C PRO A 212 -10.73 7.88 19.74
N ARG A 213 -11.82 7.46 19.10
CA ARG A 213 -13.17 7.65 19.64
C ARG A 213 -13.43 6.75 20.86
N SER A 214 -12.81 5.57 20.93
CA SER A 214 -12.99 4.67 22.06
C SER A 214 -12.51 5.25 23.40
N LEU A 215 -11.66 6.29 23.37
CA LEU A 215 -11.22 7.02 24.56
C LEU A 215 -12.37 7.69 25.36
N GLU A 216 -13.55 7.82 24.75
CA GLU A 216 -14.77 8.29 25.47
C GLU A 216 -15.34 7.21 26.39
N ASP A 217 -15.08 5.92 26.09
CA ASP A 217 -15.71 4.77 26.73
C ASP A 217 -14.70 3.80 27.39
N THR A 218 -13.40 4.02 27.20
CA THR A 218 -12.32 3.17 27.73
C THR A 218 -11.32 3.97 28.54
N ASP A 219 -10.64 3.32 29.49
CA ASP A 219 -9.62 3.95 30.32
C ASP A 219 -8.34 4.27 29.52
N LEU A 220 -7.99 3.37 28.58
CA LEU A 220 -6.84 3.49 27.70
C LEU A 220 -7.20 3.05 26.27
N ALA A 221 -6.51 3.63 25.30
CA ALA A 221 -6.45 3.10 23.94
C ALA A 221 -5.01 3.12 23.42
N VAL A 222 -4.63 2.06 22.70
CA VAL A 222 -3.37 1.99 21.94
C VAL A 222 -3.67 2.38 20.51
N ILE A 223 -3.18 3.54 20.09
CA ILE A 223 -3.62 4.19 18.85
C ILE A 223 -2.45 4.35 17.89
N ASN A 224 -2.64 3.98 16.62
CA ASN A 224 -1.69 4.20 15.53
C ASN A 224 -1.46 5.70 15.31
N GLY A 225 -0.21 6.08 14.99
CA GLY A 225 0.21 7.47 14.91
C GLY A 225 -0.62 8.34 13.97
N ASN A 226 -0.98 7.81 12.79
CA ASN A 226 -1.83 8.53 11.84
C ASN A 226 -3.23 8.84 12.40
N TYR A 227 -3.89 7.87 13.04
CA TYR A 227 -5.21 8.08 13.67
C TYR A 227 -5.14 8.95 14.90
N ALA A 228 -4.03 8.91 15.65
CA ALA A 228 -3.81 9.86 16.75
C ALA A 228 -3.73 11.29 16.22
N LEU A 229 -2.90 11.54 15.18
CA LEU A 229 -2.76 12.85 14.55
C LEU A 229 -4.08 13.34 13.91
N GLU A 230 -4.85 12.45 13.28
CA GLU A 230 -6.15 12.77 12.69
C GLU A 230 -7.20 13.17 13.75
N ALA A 231 -7.03 12.68 14.98
CA ALA A 231 -7.85 13.03 16.15
C ALA A 231 -7.28 14.19 16.99
N ASP A 232 -6.36 14.98 16.44
CA ASP A 232 -5.69 16.10 17.11
C ASP A 232 -4.87 15.68 18.37
N LEU A 233 -4.52 14.40 18.51
CA LEU A 233 -3.57 13.92 19.51
C LEU A 233 -2.14 14.04 18.94
N VAL A 234 -1.25 14.63 19.74
CA VAL A 234 0.17 14.77 19.38
C VAL A 234 0.96 13.64 20.02
N PRO A 235 1.37 12.59 19.28
CA PRO A 235 2.04 11.42 19.86
C PRO A 235 3.20 11.78 20.81
N ALA A 236 4.04 12.73 20.41
CA ALA A 236 5.22 13.11 21.19
C ALA A 236 4.91 13.74 22.56
N THR A 237 3.70 14.28 22.79
CA THR A 237 3.32 15.01 24.02
C THR A 237 2.12 14.44 24.75
N ASP A 238 1.19 13.80 24.06
CA ASP A 238 -0.08 13.37 24.62
C ASP A 238 -0.13 11.89 24.97
N ALA A 239 0.80 11.09 24.41
CA ALA A 239 0.88 9.68 24.76
C ALA A 239 1.44 9.48 26.18
N LEU A 240 0.81 8.58 26.95
CA LEU A 240 1.32 8.12 28.25
C LEU A 240 2.57 7.24 28.11
N ALA A 241 2.68 6.55 26.98
CA ALA A 241 3.88 5.84 26.54
C ALA A 241 3.90 5.78 25.01
N LEU A 242 5.09 5.84 24.43
CA LEU A 242 5.33 5.66 23.01
C LEU A 242 6.24 4.47 22.76
N GLU A 243 6.02 3.81 21.64
CA GLU A 243 6.90 2.80 21.09
C GLU A 243 8.30 3.39 20.80
N SER A 244 9.35 2.57 21.02
CA SER A 244 10.71 2.96 20.62
C SER A 244 10.87 3.00 19.12
N VAL A 245 11.59 4.00 18.62
CA VAL A 245 11.96 4.09 17.19
C VAL A 245 13.25 3.35 16.85
N GLU A 246 14.00 2.92 17.87
CA GLU A 246 15.27 2.18 17.68
C GLU A 246 14.97 0.74 17.21
N ASN A 247 15.54 0.37 16.07
CA ASN A 247 15.31 -0.95 15.44
C ASN A 247 13.83 -1.28 15.17
N ASN A 248 13.03 -0.26 14.97
CA ASN A 248 11.60 -0.39 14.74
C ASN A 248 11.31 -0.93 13.33
N PRO A 249 10.62 -2.09 13.17
CA PRO A 249 10.33 -2.68 11.87
C PRO A 249 9.12 -2.05 11.15
N TYR A 250 8.42 -1.12 11.81
CA TYR A 250 7.15 -0.58 11.35
C TYR A 250 7.27 0.70 10.52
N ALA A 251 8.38 0.83 9.77
CA ALA A 251 8.48 1.91 8.79
C ALA A 251 7.35 1.81 7.77
N ASN A 252 6.62 2.90 7.58
CA ASN A 252 5.63 3.04 6.53
C ASN A 252 6.31 3.06 5.17
N VAL A 253 5.74 2.33 4.21
CA VAL A 253 6.37 2.02 2.93
C VAL A 253 5.53 2.48 1.74
N LEU A 254 6.21 2.92 0.68
CA LEU A 254 5.60 3.09 -0.63
C LEU A 254 5.43 1.72 -1.27
N VAL A 255 4.21 1.40 -1.73
CA VAL A 255 3.84 0.09 -2.25
C VAL A 255 3.30 0.19 -3.66
N VAL A 256 3.64 -0.81 -4.47
CA VAL A 256 3.24 -0.97 -5.87
C VAL A 256 2.75 -2.40 -6.12
N LYS A 257 1.93 -2.61 -7.15
CA LYS A 257 1.65 -3.96 -7.64
C LYS A 257 2.91 -4.56 -8.28
N SER A 258 3.25 -5.81 -7.94
CA SER A 258 4.43 -6.50 -8.46
C SER A 258 4.47 -6.48 -9.99
N GLY A 259 5.65 -6.24 -10.55
CA GLY A 259 5.90 -6.08 -11.98
C GLY A 259 5.87 -4.64 -12.48
N ARG A 260 5.40 -3.69 -11.66
CA ARG A 260 5.38 -2.25 -11.99
C ARG A 260 6.49 -1.45 -11.34
N GLU A 261 7.25 -2.04 -10.42
CA GLU A 261 8.27 -1.39 -9.59
C GLU A 261 9.35 -0.66 -10.39
N ASN A 262 9.62 -1.09 -11.64
CA ASN A 262 10.64 -0.51 -12.50
C ASN A 262 10.09 0.50 -13.53
N GLU A 263 8.80 0.84 -13.48
CA GLU A 263 8.23 1.88 -14.34
C GLU A 263 8.92 3.23 -14.06
N PRO A 264 9.39 3.95 -15.10
CA PRO A 264 10.14 5.19 -14.89
C PRO A 264 9.40 6.22 -14.03
N VAL A 265 8.09 6.37 -14.21
CA VAL A 265 7.26 7.31 -13.45
C VAL A 265 7.17 6.92 -11.95
N ILE A 266 7.13 5.62 -11.64
CA ILE A 266 7.13 5.11 -10.27
C ILE A 266 8.49 5.34 -9.61
N GLN A 267 9.58 5.08 -10.34
CA GLN A 267 10.93 5.35 -9.84
C GLN A 267 11.19 6.84 -9.61
N LEU A 268 10.66 7.70 -10.49
CA LEU A 268 10.73 9.16 -10.28
C LEU A 268 9.99 9.57 -9.01
N PHE A 269 8.73 9.12 -8.82
CA PHE A 269 7.96 9.45 -7.62
C PHE A 269 8.64 8.94 -6.34
N LYS A 270 9.15 7.71 -6.35
CA LYS A 270 9.96 7.16 -5.24
C LYS A 270 11.14 8.06 -4.88
N GLN A 271 11.89 8.56 -5.87
CA GLN A 271 13.01 9.47 -5.62
C GLN A 271 12.54 10.80 -5.04
N LEU A 272 11.42 11.35 -5.54
CA LEU A 272 10.84 12.59 -5.01
C LEU A 272 10.37 12.42 -3.57
N LEU A 273 9.68 11.31 -3.27
CA LEU A 273 9.19 10.99 -1.93
C LEU A 273 10.33 10.78 -0.92
N ASN A 274 11.47 10.26 -1.39
CA ASN A 274 12.67 10.04 -0.56
C ASN A 274 13.74 11.13 -0.79
N SER A 275 13.33 12.38 -1.03
CA SER A 275 14.23 13.52 -1.17
C SER A 275 14.55 14.20 0.16
N GLN A 276 15.59 15.04 0.18
CA GLN A 276 15.93 15.83 1.37
C GLN A 276 14.81 16.80 1.76
N GLU A 277 14.13 17.37 0.77
CA GLU A 277 13.02 18.29 0.97
C GLU A 277 11.85 17.62 1.73
N VAL A 278 11.62 16.33 1.52
CA VAL A 278 10.60 15.56 2.26
C VAL A 278 11.04 15.30 3.69
N ILE A 279 12.33 15.01 3.94
CA ILE A 279 12.87 14.91 5.30
C ILE A 279 12.62 16.21 6.05
N ASP A 280 13.06 17.34 5.47
CA ASP A 280 12.93 18.66 6.07
C ASP A 280 11.47 18.98 6.39
N PHE A 281 10.54 18.68 5.46
CA PHE A 281 9.10 18.85 5.66
C PHE A 281 8.56 18.02 6.82
N ILE A 282 8.94 16.73 6.90
CA ILE A 282 8.47 15.83 7.97
C ILE A 282 8.98 16.33 9.34
N GLU A 283 10.27 16.67 9.44
CA GLU A 283 10.88 17.12 10.68
C GLU A 283 10.28 18.45 11.17
N GLU A 284 10.10 19.42 10.25
CA GLU A 284 9.50 20.72 10.57
C GLU A 284 8.04 20.58 11.01
N LYS A 285 7.26 19.78 10.28
CA LYS A 285 5.81 19.72 10.50
C LYS A 285 5.43 18.89 11.72
N TYR A 286 6.02 17.71 11.88
CA TYR A 286 5.57 16.72 12.88
C TYR A 286 6.40 16.68 14.15
N GLN A 287 7.56 17.35 14.21
CA GLN A 287 8.36 17.61 15.41
C GLN A 287 8.58 16.34 16.29
N GLY A 288 8.84 15.19 15.64
CA GLY A 288 9.09 13.91 16.30
C GLY A 288 7.88 12.99 16.44
N SER A 289 6.67 13.43 16.10
CA SER A 289 5.49 12.54 16.03
C SER A 289 5.52 11.64 14.78
N VAL A 290 6.20 12.08 13.73
CA VAL A 290 6.52 11.32 12.51
C VAL A 290 8.00 11.48 12.23
N ILE A 291 8.70 10.38 11.94
CA ILE A 291 10.16 10.35 11.88
C ILE A 291 10.61 9.78 10.53
N PRO A 292 11.43 10.50 9.72
CA PRO A 292 11.94 9.98 8.46
C PRO A 292 12.70 8.66 8.66
N ALA A 293 12.44 7.67 7.79
CA ALA A 293 13.02 6.32 7.88
C ALA A 293 13.88 5.96 6.65
N PHE A 294 14.38 6.95 5.93
CA PHE A 294 15.20 6.76 4.74
C PHE A 294 16.41 7.70 4.72
N ARG A 295 17.36 7.41 3.82
CA ARG A 295 18.41 8.35 3.44
C ARG A 295 18.01 9.06 2.15
N PRO A 296 18.28 10.37 2.03
CA PRO A 296 17.84 11.12 0.86
C PRO A 296 18.49 10.60 -0.42
N THR A 297 17.70 10.54 -1.48
CA THR A 297 18.13 10.14 -2.82
C THR A 297 18.26 11.35 -3.74
N THR A 298 19.16 11.26 -4.73
CA THR A 298 19.24 12.27 -5.79
C THR A 298 18.17 11.98 -6.82
N VAL A 299 17.36 12.98 -7.14
CA VAL A 299 16.30 12.86 -8.16
C VAL A 299 16.91 12.94 -9.55
N THR A 300 16.64 11.93 -10.37
CA THR A 300 17.10 11.88 -11.77
C THR A 300 15.88 12.07 -12.69
N PRO A 301 15.87 13.08 -13.57
CA PRO A 301 14.81 13.23 -14.57
C PRO A 301 14.75 12.03 -15.52
N ILE A 302 13.56 11.67 -15.98
CA ILE A 302 13.30 10.58 -16.94
C ILE A 302 13.04 11.12 -18.34
#